data_48c266c7da1befc210b50618c12968a8
#
_entry.id   48c266c7da1befc210b50618c12968a8
#
_cell.length_a   1.000
_cell.length_b   1.000
_cell.length_c   1.000
_cell.angle_alpha   90.00
_cell.angle_beta   90.00
_cell.angle_gamma   90.00
#
_symmetry.space_group_name_H-M   'P 1'
#
loop_
_entity.id
_entity.type
_entity.pdbx_description
1 polymer ?
#
loop_
_entity_poly.entity_id
_entity_poly.type
_entity_poly.pdbx_seq_one_letter_code
_entity_poly.pdbx_strand_id
1 'polypeptide(L)'
;MIAERPDWCVSRQRAWGVPLPIFINKKTRKPLRDKKVIDRIADIYEKEGSDCWFTDDIHRFLGDKYNKDDYEKLNDIVEVWFDSGSTHSFVLEKRKDLKWPADMYLEGSDQHRGWFHSSLLESCGTRGRAPFNSILSHGFVVDGKGLKMSKSSGNVISPEDILKNYGADILRAWVAASDYAEDLRIDKNILAQHAESYRKIRNTFRFILGNIRDNFESQKFDSIEIKNLNELEQYILHKIFILDSLIKENLRNYNFHKLYKELLNFCALDLSSFYFDIRKDVLYCDDVNSKKRKDCIVVLNIILDCLLKWFAPIFVFTTDEIYSLVSKDKKNIHELVFPQIPKKWENKILDDKWKQLFKIKQEANVAIEEKRASKEIGSSLEADLKITTDDKNFELLEGIDLAEYFITSKAKKIKSKNKEDLKIEVSKSQGTKCPRCWKILDNKCERCEKVIKDTI
;
A
#
# COMPACT_ATOMS: atom_id res chain seq x y z
N MET A 1 27.89 -17.16 -9.38
CA MET A 1 28.49 -15.81 -9.21
C MET A 1 29.58 -15.83 -8.14
N ILE A 2 29.30 -16.12 -6.87
CA ILE A 2 30.34 -16.10 -5.79
C ILE A 2 31.36 -17.19 -5.96
N ALA A 3 30.96 -18.45 -6.19
CA ALA A 3 31.86 -19.60 -6.31
C ALA A 3 32.85 -19.54 -7.50
N GLU A 4 32.50 -18.81 -8.55
CA GLU A 4 33.30 -18.70 -9.77
C GLU A 4 33.91 -17.29 -9.93
N ARG A 5 33.91 -16.50 -8.85
CA ARG A 5 34.46 -15.16 -8.92
C ARG A 5 36.00 -15.21 -8.97
N PRO A 6 36.62 -14.43 -9.90
CA PRO A 6 38.07 -14.23 -9.87
C PRO A 6 38.49 -13.40 -8.65
N ASP A 7 39.77 -13.41 -8.32
CA ASP A 7 40.35 -12.58 -7.27
C ASP A 7 39.95 -11.12 -7.43
N TRP A 8 39.67 -10.48 -6.29
CA TRP A 8 39.31 -9.06 -6.26
C TRP A 8 40.55 -8.23 -5.92
N CYS A 9 41.04 -7.47 -6.90
CA CYS A 9 42.08 -6.50 -6.66
C CYS A 9 41.49 -5.27 -5.94
N VAL A 10 41.84 -5.11 -4.66
CA VAL A 10 41.30 -4.02 -3.80
C VAL A 10 42.18 -2.77 -3.82
N SER A 11 43.32 -2.74 -4.50
CA SER A 11 44.17 -1.57 -4.60
C SER A 11 43.80 -0.68 -5.78
N ARG A 12 43.85 0.64 -5.57
CA ARG A 12 43.60 1.67 -6.61
C ARG A 12 44.70 2.75 -6.52
N GLN A 13 45.21 3.16 -7.69
CA GLN A 13 46.19 4.24 -7.86
C GLN A 13 45.47 5.55 -8.14
N ARG A 14 44.91 6.16 -7.07
CA ARG A 14 44.18 7.44 -7.15
C ARG A 14 44.67 8.40 -6.08
N ALA A 15 44.48 9.70 -6.33
CA ALA A 15 44.95 10.77 -5.44
C ALA A 15 44.15 10.90 -4.14
N TRP A 16 42.94 10.31 -4.07
CA TRP A 16 42.08 10.40 -2.88
C TRP A 16 41.37 9.09 -2.60
N GLY A 17 41.27 8.74 -1.33
CA GLY A 17 40.61 7.55 -0.80
C GLY A 17 41.27 7.04 0.45
N VAL A 18 40.73 6.01 1.08
CA VAL A 18 41.28 5.36 2.26
C VAL A 18 42.56 4.63 1.90
N PRO A 19 43.72 4.94 2.50
CA PRO A 19 45.01 4.30 2.15
C PRO A 19 45.01 2.84 2.54
N LEU A 20 45.72 2.02 1.74
CA LEU A 20 46.08 0.65 2.10
C LEU A 20 47.34 0.69 3.02
N PRO A 21 47.19 0.41 4.33
CA PRO A 21 48.26 0.58 5.30
C PRO A 21 49.26 -0.58 5.28
N ILE A 22 49.93 -0.75 4.13
CA ILE A 22 50.87 -1.85 3.89
C ILE A 22 52.26 -1.30 3.69
N PHE A 23 53.22 -1.93 4.39
CA PHE A 23 54.65 -1.70 4.18
C PHE A 23 55.22 -2.76 3.26
N ILE A 24 56.00 -2.36 2.29
CA ILE A 24 56.72 -3.21 1.35
C ILE A 24 58.20 -3.16 1.70
N ASN A 25 58.83 -4.32 1.90
CA ASN A 25 60.27 -4.38 2.07
C ASN A 25 60.97 -4.10 0.72
N LYS A 26 61.85 -3.10 0.70
CA LYS A 26 62.52 -2.59 -0.52
C LYS A 26 63.34 -3.66 -1.24
N LYS A 27 64.00 -4.56 -0.47
CA LYS A 27 64.89 -5.58 -1.04
C LYS A 27 64.11 -6.80 -1.53
N THR A 28 63.18 -7.30 -0.69
CA THR A 28 62.48 -8.56 -1.01
C THR A 28 61.17 -8.35 -1.77
N ARG A 29 60.70 -7.13 -1.86
CA ARG A 29 59.40 -6.75 -2.45
C ARG A 29 58.18 -7.43 -1.79
N LYS A 30 58.37 -7.95 -0.58
CA LYS A 30 57.31 -8.64 0.16
C LYS A 30 56.62 -7.68 1.15
N PRO A 31 55.33 -7.84 1.37
CA PRO A 31 54.60 -7.05 2.37
C PRO A 31 55.00 -7.47 3.79
N LEU A 32 55.08 -6.49 4.71
CA LEU A 32 55.28 -6.73 6.13
C LEU A 32 54.01 -7.30 6.75
N ARG A 33 54.10 -8.49 7.36
CA ARG A 33 53.01 -9.17 8.04
C ARG A 33 53.28 -9.20 9.55
N ASP A 34 53.07 -8.10 10.23
CA ASP A 34 53.22 -7.99 11.70
C ASP A 34 51.95 -7.36 12.30
N LYS A 35 51.23 -8.18 13.08
CA LYS A 35 50.00 -7.74 13.75
C LYS A 35 50.20 -6.50 14.62
N LYS A 36 51.33 -6.37 15.33
CA LYS A 36 51.60 -5.20 16.18
C LYS A 36 51.71 -3.90 15.37
N VAL A 37 52.24 -3.99 14.16
CA VAL A 37 52.32 -2.84 13.27
C VAL A 37 50.92 -2.49 12.76
N ILE A 38 50.13 -3.49 12.37
CA ILE A 38 48.73 -3.29 11.91
C ILE A 38 47.88 -2.65 13.04
N ASP A 39 47.96 -3.20 14.26
CA ASP A 39 47.22 -2.68 15.41
C ASP A 39 47.61 -1.23 15.71
N ARG A 40 48.91 -0.91 15.67
CA ARG A 40 49.40 0.49 15.85
C ARG A 40 48.84 1.45 14.79
N ILE A 41 48.80 1.02 13.53
CA ILE A 41 48.24 1.84 12.46
C ILE A 41 46.76 2.06 12.72
N ALA A 42 46.00 1.02 13.09
CA ALA A 42 44.58 1.14 13.43
C ALA A 42 44.33 2.11 14.58
N ASP A 43 45.13 2.03 15.65
CA ASP A 43 45.06 2.92 16.79
C ASP A 43 45.31 4.42 16.40
N ILE A 44 46.26 4.65 15.49
CA ILE A 44 46.54 5.97 14.94
C ILE A 44 45.35 6.48 14.09
N TYR A 45 44.86 5.64 13.20
CA TYR A 45 43.74 6.00 12.33
C TYR A 45 42.45 6.29 13.13
N GLU A 46 42.20 5.54 14.20
CA GLU A 46 41.04 5.76 15.07
C GLU A 46 41.08 7.13 15.75
N LYS A 47 42.28 7.62 16.08
CA LYS A 47 42.47 8.89 16.80
C LYS A 47 42.58 10.11 15.90
N GLU A 48 43.21 9.97 14.73
CA GLU A 48 43.62 11.09 13.89
C GLU A 48 43.11 11.06 12.46
N GLY A 49 42.46 9.92 12.07
CA GLY A 49 42.05 9.67 10.70
C GLY A 49 43.16 9.08 9.85
N SER A 50 42.82 8.62 8.67
CA SER A 50 43.72 7.88 7.80
C SER A 50 44.66 8.74 6.95
N ASP A 51 44.40 10.07 6.85
CA ASP A 51 45.21 11.00 6.04
C ASP A 51 46.64 11.10 6.54
N CYS A 52 46.88 10.89 7.83
CA CYS A 52 48.21 10.80 8.44
C CYS A 52 49.15 9.78 7.75
N TRP A 53 48.58 8.74 7.10
CA TRP A 53 49.38 7.79 6.31
C TRP A 53 50.20 8.46 5.22
N PHE A 54 49.65 9.47 4.57
CA PHE A 54 50.33 10.16 3.48
C PHE A 54 51.30 11.25 3.95
N THR A 55 51.03 11.87 5.12
CA THR A 55 51.76 13.02 5.61
C THR A 55 52.86 12.71 6.58
N ASP A 56 52.73 11.65 7.39
CA ASP A 56 53.60 11.41 8.50
C ASP A 56 54.77 10.50 8.17
N ASP A 57 55.84 10.59 8.99
CA ASP A 57 57.05 9.75 8.86
C ASP A 57 56.70 8.27 9.06
N ILE A 58 57.32 7.44 8.25
CA ILE A 58 57.15 5.98 8.25
C ILE A 58 57.44 5.33 9.60
N HIS A 59 58.39 5.86 10.36
CA HIS A 59 58.82 5.34 11.67
C HIS A 59 57.65 5.37 12.69
N ARG A 60 56.77 6.37 12.62
CA ARG A 60 55.59 6.46 13.49
C ARG A 60 54.73 5.20 13.44
N PHE A 61 54.57 4.64 12.29
CA PHE A 61 53.73 3.47 12.04
C PHE A 61 54.49 2.15 12.25
N LEU A 62 55.74 2.07 11.77
CA LEU A 62 56.60 0.88 11.91
C LEU A 62 57.02 0.62 13.37
N GLY A 63 57.36 1.68 14.09
CA GLY A 63 57.96 1.60 15.42
C GLY A 63 59.41 1.07 15.40
N ASP A 64 59.99 0.93 16.57
CA ASP A 64 61.42 0.70 16.77
C ASP A 64 61.92 -0.68 16.34
N LYS A 65 61.00 -1.65 16.09
CA LYS A 65 61.38 -3.04 15.72
C LYS A 65 61.95 -3.12 14.30
N TYR A 66 61.58 -2.20 13.44
CA TYR A 66 61.93 -2.27 12.00
C TYR A 66 62.71 -1.01 11.61
N ASN A 67 63.78 -1.20 10.82
CA ASN A 67 64.48 -0.09 10.24
C ASN A 67 63.66 0.53 9.10
N LYS A 68 63.34 1.82 9.23
CA LYS A 68 62.57 2.57 8.24
C LYS A 68 63.18 2.58 6.85
N ASP A 69 64.51 2.46 6.73
CA ASP A 69 65.20 2.48 5.47
C ASP A 69 65.01 1.21 4.65
N ASP A 70 64.61 0.11 5.29
CA ASP A 70 64.34 -1.18 4.63
C ASP A 70 62.90 -1.28 4.08
N TYR A 71 62.00 -0.34 4.41
CA TYR A 71 60.60 -0.40 4.04
C TYR A 71 60.14 0.88 3.34
N GLU A 72 59.09 0.76 2.53
CA GLU A 72 58.34 1.85 1.93
C GLU A 72 56.87 1.68 2.21
N LYS A 73 56.15 2.81 2.38
CA LYS A 73 54.66 2.83 2.48
C LYS A 73 54.07 2.61 1.09
N LEU A 74 53.05 1.77 1.04
CA LEU A 74 52.20 1.68 -0.15
C LEU A 74 51.32 2.94 -0.22
N ASN A 75 51.28 3.61 -1.38
CA ASN A 75 50.48 4.83 -1.57
C ASN A 75 49.15 4.53 -2.25
N ASP A 76 48.84 3.28 -2.52
CA ASP A 76 47.57 2.89 -3.08
C ASP A 76 46.43 3.08 -2.08
N ILE A 77 45.24 3.35 -2.59
CA ILE A 77 44.03 3.44 -1.79
C ILE A 77 43.18 2.18 -1.96
N VAL A 78 42.24 1.99 -1.04
CA VAL A 78 41.27 0.90 -1.08
C VAL A 78 40.25 1.19 -2.19
N GLU A 79 39.79 0.15 -2.83
CA GLU A 79 38.70 0.20 -3.82
C GLU A 79 37.39 0.56 -3.13
N VAL A 80 36.60 1.50 -3.73
CA VAL A 80 35.41 2.10 -3.13
C VAL A 80 34.32 1.07 -2.76
N TRP A 81 34.24 -0.05 -3.45
CA TRP A 81 33.30 -1.12 -3.07
C TRP A 81 33.70 -1.87 -1.81
N PHE A 82 35.01 -1.84 -1.46
CA PHE A 82 35.46 -2.31 -0.16
C PHE A 82 35.04 -1.34 0.95
N ASP A 83 35.23 -0.04 0.75
CA ASP A 83 34.80 0.96 1.72
C ASP A 83 33.29 0.86 1.99
N SER A 84 32.48 0.82 0.94
CA SER A 84 31.03 0.70 1.05
C SER A 84 30.60 -0.67 1.59
N GLY A 85 31.30 -1.74 1.23
CA GLY A 85 31.03 -3.09 1.70
C GLY A 85 31.19 -3.23 3.21
N SER A 86 32.16 -2.51 3.79
CA SER A 86 32.44 -2.52 5.24
C SER A 86 31.42 -1.71 6.08
N THR A 87 30.40 -1.07 5.49
CA THR A 87 29.37 -0.28 6.19
C THR A 87 28.76 -1.01 7.37
N HIS A 88 28.54 -2.32 7.27
CA HIS A 88 28.02 -3.13 8.37
C HIS A 88 28.87 -3.05 9.63
N SER A 89 30.19 -2.89 9.48
CA SER A 89 31.15 -2.82 10.59
C SER A 89 31.11 -1.46 11.31
N PHE A 90 31.20 -0.36 10.55
CA PHE A 90 31.33 0.96 11.16
C PHE A 90 30.00 1.69 11.38
N VAL A 91 28.90 1.18 10.81
CA VAL A 91 27.54 1.70 11.05
C VAL A 91 26.74 0.77 11.93
N LEU A 92 26.42 -0.45 11.46
CA LEU A 92 25.47 -1.33 12.16
C LEU A 92 26.00 -1.82 13.51
N GLU A 93 27.29 -2.18 13.59
CA GLU A 93 27.90 -2.67 14.84
C GLU A 93 28.22 -1.55 15.82
N LYS A 94 28.50 -0.32 15.36
CA LYS A 94 28.91 0.80 16.22
C LYS A 94 27.75 1.60 16.77
N ARG A 95 26.62 1.70 16.07
CA ARG A 95 25.47 2.48 16.51
C ARG A 95 24.58 1.65 17.44
N LYS A 96 24.26 2.24 18.60
CA LYS A 96 23.42 1.60 19.64
C LYS A 96 21.93 1.46 19.23
N ASP A 97 21.47 2.31 18.32
CA ASP A 97 20.11 2.33 17.78
C ASP A 97 19.92 1.40 16.58
N LEU A 98 20.99 0.77 16.13
CA LEU A 98 20.99 -0.19 15.02
C LEU A 98 21.44 -1.57 15.50
N LYS A 99 21.30 -2.54 14.63
CA LYS A 99 21.76 -3.92 14.91
C LYS A 99 22.51 -4.51 13.71
N TRP A 100 23.40 -5.42 14.01
CA TRP A 100 24.03 -6.33 13.05
C TRP A 100 23.60 -7.77 13.33
N PRO A 101 23.25 -8.57 12.29
CA PRO A 101 23.08 -8.19 10.91
C PRO A 101 21.85 -7.31 10.67
N ALA A 102 21.84 -6.59 9.55
CA ALA A 102 20.64 -5.85 9.11
C ALA A 102 19.47 -6.80 8.87
N ASP A 103 18.25 -6.33 9.07
CA ASP A 103 17.07 -7.12 8.72
C ASP A 103 16.96 -7.29 7.21
N MET A 104 17.27 -6.22 6.46
CA MET A 104 17.16 -6.19 5.01
C MET A 104 18.20 -5.25 4.40
N TYR A 105 18.80 -5.66 3.28
CA TYR A 105 19.48 -4.81 2.32
C TYR A 105 18.53 -4.56 1.14
N LEU A 106 18.35 -3.29 0.75
CA LEU A 106 17.42 -2.89 -0.30
C LEU A 106 18.13 -2.00 -1.30
N GLU A 107 18.26 -2.47 -2.55
CA GLU A 107 18.87 -1.74 -3.67
C GLU A 107 18.46 -2.33 -5.02
N GLY A 108 18.92 -1.71 -6.10
CA GLY A 108 18.74 -2.19 -7.46
C GLY A 108 19.41 -3.52 -7.76
N SER A 109 18.95 -4.17 -8.82
CA SER A 109 19.46 -5.50 -9.25
C SER A 109 20.94 -5.50 -9.66
N ASP A 110 21.50 -4.35 -10.05
CA ASP A 110 22.93 -4.19 -10.35
C ASP A 110 23.81 -4.40 -9.12
N GLN A 111 23.30 -4.19 -7.91
CA GLN A 111 24.04 -4.34 -6.66
C GLN A 111 24.36 -5.80 -6.30
N HIS A 112 23.82 -6.77 -7.01
CA HIS A 112 24.27 -8.16 -6.94
C HIS A 112 25.75 -8.32 -7.39
N ARG A 113 26.26 -7.39 -8.19
CA ARG A 113 27.69 -7.29 -8.56
C ARG A 113 28.39 -6.08 -7.95
N GLY A 114 27.74 -5.36 -7.07
CA GLY A 114 28.26 -4.19 -6.37
C GLY A 114 28.22 -4.39 -4.86
N TRP A 115 27.47 -3.52 -4.18
CA TRP A 115 27.43 -3.44 -2.72
C TRP A 115 26.98 -4.70 -2.00
N PHE A 116 25.94 -5.39 -2.48
CA PHE A 116 25.54 -6.68 -1.88
C PHE A 116 26.67 -7.68 -1.86
N HIS A 117 27.44 -7.73 -2.95
CA HIS A 117 28.50 -8.69 -3.12
C HIS A 117 29.73 -8.35 -2.26
N SER A 118 30.22 -7.11 -2.29
CA SER A 118 31.36 -6.68 -1.48
C SER A 118 31.07 -6.84 0.00
N SER A 119 29.90 -6.36 0.46
CA SER A 119 29.50 -6.47 1.86
C SER A 119 29.34 -7.91 2.34
N LEU A 120 28.82 -8.81 1.48
CA LEU A 120 28.71 -10.23 1.77
C LEU A 120 30.10 -10.87 1.97
N LEU A 121 31.02 -10.62 1.04
CA LEU A 121 32.39 -11.20 1.10
C LEU A 121 33.16 -10.74 2.34
N GLU A 122 33.09 -9.44 2.65
CA GLU A 122 33.76 -8.86 3.79
C GLU A 122 33.20 -9.35 5.12
N SER A 123 31.87 -9.40 5.25
CA SER A 123 31.24 -9.91 6.46
C SER A 123 31.46 -11.40 6.64
N CYS A 124 31.34 -12.20 5.58
CA CYS A 124 31.64 -13.63 5.66
C CYS A 124 33.10 -13.90 6.00
N GLY A 125 34.04 -13.15 5.42
CA GLY A 125 35.47 -13.27 5.69
C GLY A 125 35.88 -12.85 7.10
N THR A 126 35.20 -11.92 7.71
CA THR A 126 35.56 -11.33 9.02
C THR A 126 34.65 -11.74 10.17
N ARG A 127 33.42 -12.14 9.94
CA ARG A 127 32.39 -12.52 10.94
C ARG A 127 31.81 -13.92 10.72
N GLY A 128 32.11 -14.57 9.62
CA GLY A 128 31.61 -15.91 9.31
C GLY A 128 30.15 -15.99 8.86
N ARG A 129 29.50 -14.84 8.59
CA ARG A 129 28.11 -14.79 8.11
C ARG A 129 27.82 -13.54 7.27
N ALA A 130 26.70 -13.57 6.54
CA ALA A 130 26.20 -12.40 5.80
C ALA A 130 25.83 -11.23 6.75
N PRO A 131 26.03 -9.97 6.31
CA PRO A 131 25.70 -8.79 7.09
C PRO A 131 24.21 -8.44 7.11
N PHE A 132 23.39 -9.25 6.46
CA PHE A 132 21.92 -9.08 6.33
C PHE A 132 21.20 -10.42 6.52
N ASN A 133 19.93 -10.35 6.88
CA ASN A 133 19.03 -11.51 6.94
C ASN A 133 18.29 -11.73 5.62
N SER A 134 17.99 -10.66 4.88
CA SER A 134 17.30 -10.70 3.59
C SER A 134 17.81 -9.62 2.63
N ILE A 135 17.58 -9.84 1.34
CA ILE A 135 17.79 -8.85 0.28
C ILE A 135 16.46 -8.60 -0.41
N LEU A 136 16.10 -7.34 -0.61
CA LEU A 136 15.04 -6.93 -1.52
C LEU A 136 15.67 -6.18 -2.67
N SER A 137 15.52 -6.73 -3.88
CA SER A 137 16.11 -6.18 -5.10
C SER A 137 15.01 -5.64 -6.02
N HIS A 138 15.23 -4.48 -6.62
CA HIS A 138 14.28 -3.86 -7.55
C HIS A 138 14.91 -3.59 -8.91
N GLY A 139 14.05 -3.44 -9.93
CA GLY A 139 14.44 -3.03 -11.28
C GLY A 139 14.77 -1.53 -11.37
N PHE A 140 15.04 -1.07 -12.59
CA PHE A 140 15.36 0.32 -12.87
C PHE A 140 14.11 1.13 -13.19
N VAL A 141 14.19 2.45 -12.99
CA VAL A 141 13.17 3.37 -13.50
C VAL A 141 13.55 3.75 -14.92
N VAL A 142 12.63 3.48 -15.85
CA VAL A 142 12.79 3.71 -17.29
C VAL A 142 11.69 4.64 -17.80
N ASP A 143 11.87 5.24 -18.97
CA ASP A 143 10.81 6.05 -19.56
C ASP A 143 9.60 5.22 -20.01
N GLY A 144 8.53 5.87 -20.48
CA GLY A 144 7.31 5.18 -20.91
C GLY A 144 7.51 4.17 -22.04
N LYS A 145 8.61 4.27 -22.78
CA LYS A 145 9.01 3.34 -23.86
C LYS A 145 9.89 2.20 -23.35
N GLY A 146 10.29 2.21 -22.09
CA GLY A 146 11.20 1.23 -21.51
C GLY A 146 12.68 1.52 -21.75
N LEU A 147 13.02 2.77 -22.11
CA LEU A 147 14.41 3.16 -22.34
C LEU A 147 15.00 3.82 -21.09
N LYS A 148 16.30 3.61 -20.88
CA LYS A 148 17.04 4.26 -19.80
C LYS A 148 16.94 5.78 -19.92
N MET A 149 16.58 6.43 -18.83
CA MET A 149 16.53 7.89 -18.76
C MET A 149 17.93 8.48 -18.69
N SER A 150 18.19 9.49 -19.50
CA SER A 150 19.44 10.26 -19.48
C SER A 150 19.21 11.70 -19.87
N LYS A 151 20.02 12.62 -19.35
CA LYS A 151 19.96 14.04 -19.72
C LYS A 151 20.23 14.25 -21.21
N SER A 152 21.14 13.47 -21.80
CA SER A 152 21.48 13.53 -23.23
C SER A 152 20.34 13.10 -24.15
N SER A 153 19.48 12.19 -23.69
CA SER A 153 18.30 11.72 -24.43
C SER A 153 17.06 12.61 -24.23
N GLY A 154 17.10 13.55 -23.29
CA GLY A 154 15.98 14.46 -22.99
C GLY A 154 14.72 13.79 -22.44
N ASN A 155 14.82 12.53 -22.00
CA ASN A 155 13.69 11.71 -21.51
C ASN A 155 13.63 11.60 -19.98
N VAL A 156 14.38 12.44 -19.27
CA VAL A 156 14.39 12.44 -17.79
C VAL A 156 13.12 13.09 -17.27
N ILE A 157 12.45 12.40 -16.36
CA ILE A 157 11.35 12.94 -15.56
C ILE A 157 11.90 13.17 -14.17
N SER A 158 11.93 14.44 -13.72
CA SER A 158 12.42 14.74 -12.37
C SER A 158 11.33 14.53 -11.33
N PRO A 159 11.67 14.04 -10.12
CA PRO A 159 10.73 13.99 -9.01
C PRO A 159 10.11 15.36 -8.69
N GLU A 160 10.86 16.46 -8.80
CA GLU A 160 10.38 17.82 -8.56
C GLU A 160 9.23 18.21 -9.50
N ASP A 161 9.31 17.83 -10.77
CA ASP A 161 8.23 18.08 -11.73
C ASP A 161 6.96 17.30 -11.37
N ILE A 162 7.12 16.06 -10.88
CA ILE A 162 5.99 15.25 -10.42
C ILE A 162 5.38 15.86 -9.16
N LEU A 163 6.20 16.23 -8.19
CA LEU A 163 5.75 16.84 -6.94
C LEU A 163 4.96 18.12 -7.19
N LYS A 164 5.45 18.97 -8.11
CA LYS A 164 4.80 20.23 -8.48
C LYS A 164 3.45 20.02 -9.14
N ASN A 165 3.31 19.04 -10.03
CA ASN A 165 2.11 18.84 -10.84
C ASN A 165 1.09 17.88 -10.23
N TYR A 166 1.53 16.89 -9.45
CA TYR A 166 0.69 15.81 -8.93
C TYR A 166 0.74 15.68 -7.40
N GLY A 167 1.81 16.14 -6.76
CA GLY A 167 2.07 15.92 -5.34
C GLY A 167 2.73 14.57 -5.04
N ALA A 168 3.23 14.43 -3.82
CA ALA A 168 4.01 13.27 -3.38
C ALA A 168 3.18 11.98 -3.34
N ASP A 169 1.91 12.06 -2.95
CA ASP A 169 1.05 10.88 -2.81
C ASP A 169 0.79 10.17 -4.16
N ILE A 170 0.78 10.91 -5.28
CA ILE A 170 0.64 10.30 -6.60
C ILE A 170 1.92 9.57 -7.02
N LEU A 171 3.09 10.15 -6.73
CA LEU A 171 4.38 9.47 -6.97
C LEU A 171 4.46 8.18 -6.14
N ARG A 172 4.07 8.23 -4.87
CA ARG A 172 4.02 7.06 -3.99
C ARG A 172 3.01 6.01 -4.45
N ALA A 173 1.85 6.45 -4.97
CA ALA A 173 0.85 5.56 -5.56
C ALA A 173 1.39 4.81 -6.78
N TRP A 174 2.12 5.50 -7.66
CA TRP A 174 2.78 4.87 -8.81
C TRP A 174 3.78 3.79 -8.35
N VAL A 175 4.64 4.10 -7.38
CA VAL A 175 5.60 3.12 -6.83
C VAL A 175 4.87 1.92 -6.21
N ALA A 176 3.87 2.17 -5.35
CA ALA A 176 3.14 1.12 -4.66
C ALA A 176 2.31 0.24 -5.61
N ALA A 177 1.84 0.80 -6.74
CA ALA A 177 1.06 0.08 -7.74
C ALA A 177 1.91 -0.68 -8.77
N SER A 178 3.21 -0.40 -8.84
CA SER A 178 4.13 -1.02 -9.79
C SER A 178 4.72 -2.30 -9.22
N ASP A 179 4.95 -3.29 -10.07
CA ASP A 179 5.77 -4.45 -9.72
C ASP A 179 7.25 -4.07 -9.78
N TYR A 180 7.80 -3.72 -8.63
CA TYR A 180 9.18 -3.25 -8.52
C TYR A 180 10.25 -4.31 -8.82
N ALA A 181 9.88 -5.60 -8.90
CA ALA A 181 10.79 -6.66 -9.31
C ALA A 181 11.22 -6.52 -10.78
N GLU A 182 10.42 -5.84 -11.58
CA GLU A 182 10.69 -5.50 -12.98
C GLU A 182 11.10 -4.03 -13.13
N ASP A 183 11.50 -3.63 -14.34
CA ASP A 183 11.78 -2.23 -14.65
C ASP A 183 10.49 -1.38 -14.61
N LEU A 184 10.53 -0.28 -13.87
CA LEU A 184 9.37 0.59 -13.64
C LEU A 184 9.31 1.66 -14.72
N ARG A 185 8.25 1.62 -15.52
CA ARG A 185 7.99 2.66 -16.54
C ARG A 185 7.32 3.86 -15.93
N ILE A 186 7.78 5.05 -16.32
CA ILE A 186 7.19 6.31 -15.91
C ILE A 186 7.02 7.26 -17.09
N ASP A 187 5.83 7.83 -17.24
CA ASP A 187 5.53 8.95 -18.13
C ASP A 187 4.31 9.73 -17.62
N LYS A 188 3.94 10.80 -18.32
CA LYS A 188 2.81 11.66 -17.95
C LYS A 188 1.47 10.92 -18.00
N ASN A 189 1.28 9.98 -18.93
CA ASN A 189 0.04 9.22 -19.07
C ASN A 189 -0.12 8.22 -17.92
N ILE A 190 0.96 7.52 -17.56
CA ILE A 190 1.01 6.61 -16.42
C ILE A 190 0.68 7.37 -15.14
N LEU A 191 1.31 8.52 -14.91
CA LEU A 191 1.02 9.36 -13.74
C LEU A 191 -0.43 9.86 -13.71
N ALA A 192 -1.00 10.23 -14.86
CA ALA A 192 -2.40 10.65 -14.96
C ALA A 192 -3.37 9.51 -14.59
N GLN A 193 -3.06 8.25 -14.96
CA GLN A 193 -3.86 7.08 -14.56
C GLN A 193 -3.81 6.85 -13.03
N HIS A 194 -2.63 7.02 -12.42
CA HIS A 194 -2.52 6.93 -10.96
C HIS A 194 -3.23 8.08 -10.25
N ALA A 195 -3.20 9.28 -10.81
CA ALA A 195 -3.98 10.41 -10.30
C ALA A 195 -5.49 10.13 -10.36
N GLU A 196 -5.98 9.46 -11.41
CA GLU A 196 -7.39 9.06 -11.51
C GLU A 196 -7.75 7.97 -10.47
N SER A 197 -6.89 7.00 -10.27
CA SER A 197 -7.06 5.98 -9.23
C SER A 197 -7.09 6.61 -7.83
N TYR A 198 -6.19 7.56 -7.58
CA TYR A 198 -6.19 8.34 -6.34
C TYR A 198 -7.49 9.12 -6.13
N ARG A 199 -8.05 9.75 -7.19
CA ARG A 199 -9.34 10.46 -7.08
C ARG A 199 -10.47 9.53 -6.64
N LYS A 200 -10.51 8.28 -7.14
CA LYS A 200 -11.50 7.29 -6.69
C LYS A 200 -11.38 7.00 -5.19
N ILE A 201 -10.17 6.78 -4.71
CA ILE A 201 -9.91 6.55 -3.28
C ILE A 201 -10.25 7.79 -2.46
N ARG A 202 -9.86 8.99 -2.91
CA ARG A 202 -10.20 10.25 -2.25
C ARG A 202 -11.71 10.49 -2.19
N ASN A 203 -12.44 10.13 -3.23
CA ASN A 203 -13.91 10.22 -3.24
C ASN A 203 -14.54 9.25 -2.23
N THR A 204 -13.96 8.06 -2.02
CA THR A 204 -14.38 7.13 -0.95
C THR A 204 -14.26 7.79 0.42
N PHE A 205 -13.11 8.36 0.74
CA PHE A 205 -12.92 9.11 1.99
C PHE A 205 -13.91 10.27 2.11
N ARG A 206 -14.05 11.07 1.05
CA ARG A 206 -14.96 12.21 1.03
C ARG A 206 -16.42 11.81 1.28
N PHE A 207 -16.87 10.69 0.71
CA PHE A 207 -18.21 10.16 0.97
C PHE A 207 -18.40 9.78 2.45
N ILE A 208 -17.42 9.07 3.03
CA ILE A 208 -17.47 8.66 4.43
C ILE A 208 -17.51 9.90 5.34
N LEU A 209 -16.58 10.83 5.16
CA LEU A 209 -16.48 12.06 5.95
C LEU A 209 -17.78 12.88 5.92
N GLY A 210 -18.39 13.03 4.73
CA GLY A 210 -19.64 13.75 4.57
C GLY A 210 -20.84 13.12 5.32
N ASN A 211 -20.78 11.81 5.59
CA ASN A 211 -21.84 11.09 6.29
C ASN A 211 -21.62 10.94 7.80
N ILE A 212 -20.38 10.71 8.25
CA ILE A 212 -20.08 10.61 9.69
C ILE A 212 -20.02 11.98 10.37
N ARG A 213 -19.73 13.05 9.60
CA ARG A 213 -19.54 14.43 10.11
C ARG A 213 -18.51 14.46 11.25
N ASP A 214 -18.79 15.20 12.33
CA ASP A 214 -17.91 15.33 13.51
C ASP A 214 -17.95 14.13 14.47
N ASN A 215 -18.60 13.03 14.07
CA ASN A 215 -18.82 11.85 14.91
C ASN A 215 -17.85 10.71 14.56
N PHE A 216 -16.59 11.03 14.26
CA PHE A 216 -15.57 9.98 14.15
C PHE A 216 -15.25 9.45 15.55
N GLU A 217 -15.45 8.16 15.71
CA GLU A 217 -15.03 7.42 16.90
C GLU A 217 -14.20 6.22 16.45
N SER A 218 -12.95 6.17 16.88
CA SER A 218 -12.13 4.97 16.72
C SER A 218 -12.77 3.84 17.54
N GLN A 219 -13.31 2.86 16.84
CA GLN A 219 -14.07 1.78 17.42
C GLN A 219 -13.14 0.69 18.00
N LYS A 220 -13.48 0.17 19.17
CA LYS A 220 -12.91 -1.10 19.63
C LYS A 220 -13.61 -2.23 18.87
N PHE A 221 -12.99 -2.77 17.85
CA PHE A 221 -13.60 -3.75 16.95
C PHE A 221 -14.15 -4.99 17.65
N ASP A 222 -13.52 -5.43 18.75
CA ASP A 222 -13.98 -6.55 19.55
C ASP A 222 -15.30 -6.28 20.30
N SER A 223 -15.63 -5.02 20.58
CA SER A 223 -16.88 -4.64 21.26
C SER A 223 -18.10 -4.60 20.31
N ILE A 224 -17.90 -4.76 19.02
CA ILE A 224 -18.99 -4.69 18.05
C ILE A 224 -19.75 -6.00 18.02
N GLU A 225 -21.04 -5.90 18.35
CA GLU A 225 -21.98 -7.03 18.31
C GLU A 225 -22.54 -7.20 16.89
N ILE A 226 -21.84 -7.99 16.07
CA ILE A 226 -22.14 -8.18 14.63
C ILE A 226 -23.59 -8.58 14.40
N LYS A 227 -24.13 -9.48 15.23
CA LYS A 227 -25.51 -10.00 15.09
C LYS A 227 -26.58 -8.92 15.19
N ASN A 228 -26.26 -7.77 15.79
CA ASN A 228 -27.17 -6.65 15.93
C ASN A 228 -27.18 -5.73 14.69
N LEU A 229 -26.19 -5.88 13.79
CA LEU A 229 -26.12 -5.11 12.55
C LEU A 229 -27.02 -5.73 11.49
N ASN A 230 -27.46 -4.91 10.51
CA ASN A 230 -28.13 -5.44 9.33
C ASN A 230 -27.18 -6.35 8.51
N GLU A 231 -27.74 -7.26 7.74
CA GLU A 231 -26.99 -8.28 7.03
C GLU A 231 -25.94 -7.69 6.05
N LEU A 232 -26.26 -6.61 5.37
CA LEU A 232 -25.32 -5.94 4.46
C LEU A 232 -24.10 -5.39 5.21
N GLU A 233 -24.30 -4.81 6.39
CA GLU A 233 -23.24 -4.33 7.27
C GLU A 233 -22.37 -5.47 7.75
N GLN A 234 -22.97 -6.59 8.13
CA GLN A 234 -22.24 -7.82 8.50
C GLN A 234 -21.37 -8.32 7.33
N TYR A 235 -21.90 -8.27 6.11
CA TYR A 235 -21.15 -8.65 4.92
C TYR A 235 -19.96 -7.74 4.67
N ILE A 236 -20.11 -6.42 4.83
CA ILE A 236 -18.99 -5.49 4.70
C ILE A 236 -17.91 -5.73 5.76
N LEU A 237 -18.28 -6.06 7.00
CA LEU A 237 -17.31 -6.44 8.02
C LEU A 237 -16.56 -7.73 7.65
N HIS A 238 -17.25 -8.72 7.05
CA HIS A 238 -16.58 -9.90 6.49
C HIS A 238 -15.59 -9.53 5.37
N LYS A 239 -15.96 -8.64 4.45
CA LYS A 239 -15.07 -8.14 3.39
C LYS A 239 -13.84 -7.45 3.96
N ILE A 240 -13.98 -6.68 5.04
CA ILE A 240 -12.87 -6.05 5.76
C ILE A 240 -11.93 -7.12 6.35
N PHE A 241 -12.48 -8.20 6.93
CA PHE A 241 -11.69 -9.30 7.46
C PHE A 241 -10.86 -10.00 6.38
N ILE A 242 -11.47 -10.29 5.22
CA ILE A 242 -10.77 -10.90 4.08
C ILE A 242 -9.68 -9.97 3.56
N LEU A 243 -10.00 -8.67 3.38
CA LEU A 243 -9.05 -7.68 2.91
C LEU A 243 -7.85 -7.53 3.87
N ASP A 244 -8.07 -7.47 5.18
CA ASP A 244 -7.00 -7.40 6.18
C ASP A 244 -6.04 -8.59 6.09
N SER A 245 -6.59 -9.79 5.87
CA SER A 245 -5.80 -11.00 5.69
C SER A 245 -4.92 -10.93 4.45
N LEU A 246 -5.46 -10.46 3.32
CA LEU A 246 -4.72 -10.24 2.08
C LEU A 246 -3.66 -9.15 2.22
N ILE A 247 -3.97 -8.05 2.91
CA ILE A 247 -3.02 -6.98 3.18
C ILE A 247 -1.83 -7.51 3.99
N LYS A 248 -2.09 -8.23 5.09
CA LYS A 248 -1.05 -8.80 5.95
C LYS A 248 -0.16 -9.80 5.20
N GLU A 249 -0.75 -10.64 4.34
CA GLU A 249 -0.01 -11.57 3.50
C GLU A 249 0.89 -10.83 2.50
N ASN A 250 0.33 -9.87 1.76
CA ASN A 250 1.08 -9.11 0.75
C ASN A 250 2.18 -8.24 1.39
N LEU A 251 1.98 -7.70 2.58
CA LEU A 251 3.03 -6.98 3.33
C LEU A 251 4.19 -7.90 3.73
N ARG A 252 3.89 -9.10 4.24
CA ARG A 252 4.94 -10.08 4.61
C ARG A 252 5.79 -10.51 3.41
N ASN A 253 5.17 -10.56 2.23
CA ASN A 253 5.82 -10.96 0.99
C ASN A 253 6.33 -9.79 0.16
N TYR A 254 6.23 -8.55 0.67
CA TYR A 254 6.59 -7.31 -0.04
C TYR A 254 5.89 -7.12 -1.39
N ASN A 255 4.69 -7.69 -1.58
CA ASN A 255 3.88 -7.60 -2.79
C ASN A 255 3.02 -6.32 -2.79
N PHE A 256 3.63 -5.14 -2.80
CA PHE A 256 2.93 -3.87 -2.63
C PHE A 256 1.94 -3.57 -3.76
N HIS A 257 2.25 -3.96 -5.00
CA HIS A 257 1.36 -3.77 -6.14
C HIS A 257 0.04 -4.55 -6.01
N LYS A 258 0.09 -5.77 -5.46
CA LYS A 258 -1.11 -6.56 -5.16
C LYS A 258 -1.92 -5.93 -4.03
N LEU A 259 -1.25 -5.52 -2.95
CA LEU A 259 -1.88 -4.83 -1.84
C LEU A 259 -2.60 -3.56 -2.30
N TYR A 260 -1.93 -2.71 -3.10
CA TYR A 260 -2.52 -1.49 -3.63
C TYR A 260 -3.76 -1.78 -4.51
N LYS A 261 -3.69 -2.80 -5.36
CA LYS A 261 -4.79 -3.24 -6.21
C LYS A 261 -6.00 -3.68 -5.39
N GLU A 262 -5.79 -4.48 -4.33
CA GLU A 262 -6.88 -4.93 -3.45
C GLU A 262 -7.54 -3.76 -2.71
N LEU A 263 -6.75 -2.82 -2.20
CA LEU A 263 -7.27 -1.59 -1.57
C LEU A 263 -8.07 -0.72 -2.55
N LEU A 264 -7.58 -0.55 -3.78
CA LEU A 264 -8.28 0.20 -4.82
C LEU A 264 -9.59 -0.48 -5.21
N ASN A 265 -9.58 -1.80 -5.38
CA ASN A 265 -10.77 -2.59 -5.70
C ASN A 265 -11.81 -2.48 -4.58
N PHE A 266 -11.41 -2.60 -3.33
CA PHE A 266 -12.30 -2.43 -2.19
C PHE A 266 -12.96 -1.03 -2.20
N CYS A 267 -12.18 0.03 -2.40
CA CYS A 267 -12.73 1.38 -2.48
C CYS A 267 -13.69 1.58 -3.66
N ALA A 268 -13.31 1.07 -4.85
CA ALA A 268 -14.05 1.33 -6.08
C ALA A 268 -15.25 0.39 -6.25
N LEU A 269 -15.08 -0.89 -6.00
CA LEU A 269 -16.08 -1.92 -6.29
C LEU A 269 -16.93 -2.25 -5.07
N ASP A 270 -16.29 -2.65 -3.95
CA ASP A 270 -17.03 -3.07 -2.76
C ASP A 270 -17.71 -1.88 -2.05
N LEU A 271 -17.05 -0.72 -1.99
CA LEU A 271 -17.60 0.46 -1.33
C LEU A 271 -18.39 1.35 -2.29
N SER A 272 -17.75 1.99 -3.27
CA SER A 272 -18.41 3.04 -4.09
C SER A 272 -19.51 2.48 -4.96
N SER A 273 -19.26 1.42 -5.74
CA SER A 273 -20.23 0.86 -6.68
C SER A 273 -21.25 -0.07 -6.04
N PHE A 274 -21.06 -0.48 -4.80
CA PHE A 274 -21.94 -1.42 -4.14
C PHE A 274 -22.49 -0.86 -2.82
N TYR A 275 -21.69 -0.85 -1.75
CA TYR A 275 -22.18 -0.52 -0.41
C TYR A 275 -22.75 0.90 -0.32
N PHE A 276 -21.99 1.88 -0.78
CA PHE A 276 -22.42 3.29 -0.72
C PHE A 276 -23.62 3.56 -1.63
N ASP A 277 -23.61 2.92 -2.81
CA ASP A 277 -24.71 3.09 -3.77
C ASP A 277 -26.04 2.55 -3.21
N ILE A 278 -26.02 1.42 -2.52
CA ILE A 278 -27.21 0.88 -1.84
C ILE A 278 -27.59 1.75 -0.64
N ARG A 279 -26.62 2.18 0.17
CA ARG A 279 -26.88 2.86 1.45
C ARG A 279 -27.06 4.37 1.36
N LYS A 280 -26.81 5.00 0.19
CA LYS A 280 -26.97 6.45 0.03
C LYS A 280 -28.39 6.93 0.35
N ASP A 281 -29.42 6.16 0.01
CA ASP A 281 -30.81 6.53 0.32
C ASP A 281 -31.06 6.51 1.84
N VAL A 282 -30.58 5.48 2.55
CA VAL A 282 -30.64 5.40 4.02
C VAL A 282 -29.90 6.57 4.67
N LEU A 283 -28.67 6.80 4.25
CA LEU A 283 -27.80 7.84 4.83
C LEU A 283 -28.36 9.26 4.66
N TYR A 284 -29.04 9.53 3.52
CA TYR A 284 -29.55 10.86 3.20
C TYR A 284 -31.03 11.06 3.56
N CYS A 285 -31.82 9.98 3.54
CA CYS A 285 -33.28 10.11 3.63
C CYS A 285 -33.89 9.51 4.90
N ASP A 286 -33.22 8.60 5.62
CA ASP A 286 -33.75 8.06 6.85
C ASP A 286 -33.60 9.03 8.03
N ASP A 287 -34.42 8.82 9.04
CA ASP A 287 -34.31 9.49 10.34
C ASP A 287 -32.93 9.23 10.95
N VAL A 288 -32.34 10.24 11.60
CA VAL A 288 -31.02 10.15 12.24
C VAL A 288 -30.97 9.08 13.32
N ASN A 289 -32.11 8.75 13.92
CA ASN A 289 -32.25 7.75 14.97
C ASN A 289 -32.61 6.37 14.43
N SER A 290 -32.86 6.22 13.12
CA SER A 290 -33.21 4.91 12.57
C SER A 290 -32.07 3.92 12.82
N LYS A 291 -32.42 2.67 13.16
CA LYS A 291 -31.42 1.63 13.41
C LYS A 291 -30.52 1.40 12.20
N LYS A 292 -31.12 1.33 11.01
CA LYS A 292 -30.40 1.09 9.75
C LYS A 292 -29.35 2.15 9.49
N ARG A 293 -29.70 3.44 9.70
CA ARG A 293 -28.75 4.55 9.52
C ARG A 293 -27.63 4.52 10.57
N LYS A 294 -27.97 4.22 11.85
CA LYS A 294 -26.95 4.07 12.91
C LYS A 294 -25.99 2.93 12.61
N ASP A 295 -26.49 1.78 12.16
CA ASP A 295 -25.65 0.65 11.77
C ASP A 295 -24.69 1.04 10.61
N CYS A 296 -25.21 1.77 9.60
CA CYS A 296 -24.35 2.30 8.52
C CYS A 296 -23.24 3.21 9.07
N ILE A 297 -23.57 4.16 9.96
CA ILE A 297 -22.59 5.08 10.53
C ILE A 297 -21.51 4.35 11.32
N VAL A 298 -21.88 3.33 12.10
CA VAL A 298 -20.90 2.48 12.80
C VAL A 298 -19.93 1.83 11.80
N VAL A 299 -20.47 1.23 10.74
CA VAL A 299 -19.61 0.56 9.73
C VAL A 299 -18.79 1.57 8.93
N LEU A 300 -19.30 2.76 8.62
CA LEU A 300 -18.51 3.81 7.98
C LEU A 300 -17.33 4.28 8.85
N ASN A 301 -17.48 4.37 10.16
CA ASN A 301 -16.39 4.67 11.09
C ASN A 301 -15.33 3.59 11.08
N ILE A 302 -15.74 2.31 11.06
CA ILE A 302 -14.81 1.18 10.97
C ILE A 302 -14.04 1.21 9.65
N ILE A 303 -14.73 1.42 8.53
CA ILE A 303 -14.12 1.53 7.21
C ILE A 303 -13.10 2.66 7.19
N LEU A 304 -13.44 3.84 7.73
CA LEU A 304 -12.54 4.98 7.78
C LEU A 304 -11.28 4.67 8.58
N ASP A 305 -11.42 4.12 9.78
CA ASP A 305 -10.29 3.75 10.63
C ASP A 305 -9.35 2.73 9.95
N CYS A 306 -9.93 1.72 9.30
CA CYS A 306 -9.17 0.74 8.54
C CYS A 306 -8.45 1.35 7.33
N LEU A 307 -9.15 2.10 6.50
CA LEU A 307 -8.59 2.70 5.28
C LEU A 307 -7.49 3.71 5.61
N LEU A 308 -7.67 4.54 6.64
CA LEU A 308 -6.65 5.50 7.07
C LEU A 308 -5.34 4.78 7.43
N LYS A 309 -5.43 3.72 8.23
CA LYS A 309 -4.25 2.95 8.66
C LYS A 309 -3.61 2.16 7.53
N TRP A 310 -4.41 1.54 6.65
CA TRP A 310 -3.87 0.77 5.53
C TRP A 310 -3.24 1.64 4.44
N PHE A 311 -3.80 2.83 4.19
CA PHE A 311 -3.25 3.77 3.21
C PHE A 311 -2.16 4.68 3.77
N ALA A 312 -1.99 4.80 5.08
CA ALA A 312 -0.98 5.68 5.67
C ALA A 312 0.44 5.46 5.12
N PRO A 313 0.93 4.24 4.87
CA PRO A 313 2.24 4.03 4.27
C PRO A 313 2.33 4.46 2.80
N ILE A 314 1.20 4.61 2.10
CA ILE A 314 1.13 4.96 0.67
C ILE A 314 0.78 6.43 0.51
N PHE A 315 -0.35 6.88 1.01
CA PHE A 315 -0.87 8.25 0.93
C PHE A 315 -0.56 9.03 2.21
N VAL A 316 0.72 9.26 2.44
CA VAL A 316 1.25 9.82 3.69
C VAL A 316 0.59 11.15 4.05
N PHE A 317 0.49 12.06 3.09
CA PHE A 317 -0.08 13.40 3.31
C PHE A 317 -1.61 13.37 3.38
N THR A 318 -2.24 12.64 2.48
CA THR A 318 -3.72 12.56 2.44
C THR A 318 -4.29 11.93 3.70
N THR A 319 -3.69 10.86 4.20
CA THR A 319 -4.20 10.19 5.42
C THR A 319 -3.95 11.00 6.67
N ASP A 320 -2.83 11.73 6.73
CA ASP A 320 -2.53 12.64 7.83
C ASP A 320 -3.50 13.82 7.87
N GLU A 321 -3.76 14.45 6.72
CA GLU A 321 -4.76 15.51 6.58
C GLU A 321 -6.15 15.03 7.06
N ILE A 322 -6.60 13.88 6.56
CA ILE A 322 -7.91 13.34 6.92
C ILE A 322 -7.98 13.01 8.41
N TYR A 323 -6.95 12.34 8.94
CA TYR A 323 -6.92 11.97 10.35
C TYR A 323 -6.93 13.20 11.27
N SER A 324 -6.18 14.23 10.91
CA SER A 324 -6.15 15.50 11.65
C SER A 324 -7.51 16.24 11.63
N LEU A 325 -8.31 16.06 10.58
CA LEU A 325 -9.65 16.67 10.50
C LEU A 325 -10.67 15.95 11.39
N VAL A 326 -10.53 14.66 11.62
CA VAL A 326 -11.58 13.86 12.31
C VAL A 326 -11.18 13.44 13.72
N SER A 327 -9.89 13.23 13.99
CA SER A 327 -9.40 12.77 15.28
C SER A 327 -9.27 13.90 16.28
N LYS A 328 -9.73 13.64 17.49
CA LYS A 328 -9.48 14.50 18.67
C LYS A 328 -8.15 14.15 19.36
N ASP A 329 -7.50 13.09 18.90
CA ASP A 329 -6.23 12.63 19.44
C ASP A 329 -5.08 13.51 18.93
N LYS A 330 -4.07 13.73 19.77
CA LYS A 330 -2.87 14.51 19.38
C LYS A 330 -1.84 13.68 18.61
N LYS A 331 -2.09 12.36 18.46
CA LYS A 331 -1.22 11.44 17.73
C LYS A 331 -1.33 11.65 16.23
N ASN A 332 -0.22 11.49 15.53
CA ASN A 332 -0.22 11.42 14.08
C ASN A 332 -0.70 10.04 13.63
N ILE A 333 -1.33 9.95 12.45
CA ILE A 333 -1.77 8.67 11.87
C ILE A 333 -0.61 7.68 11.73
N HIS A 334 0.59 8.18 11.47
CA HIS A 334 1.81 7.37 11.27
C HIS A 334 2.38 6.78 12.57
N GLU A 335 1.88 7.22 13.75
CA GLU A 335 2.20 6.63 15.04
C GLU A 335 1.25 5.46 15.40
N LEU A 336 0.22 5.24 14.59
CA LEU A 336 -0.76 4.20 14.84
C LEU A 336 -0.33 2.86 14.21
N VAL A 337 -0.74 1.78 14.84
CA VAL A 337 -0.55 0.43 14.30
C VAL A 337 -1.71 0.04 13.38
N PHE A 338 -1.47 -0.91 12.47
CA PHE A 338 -2.52 -1.48 11.64
C PHE A 338 -3.67 -2.04 12.44
N PRO A 339 -4.91 -2.01 11.88
CA PRO A 339 -6.08 -2.46 12.59
C PRO A 339 -5.98 -3.95 12.95
N GLN A 340 -6.50 -4.31 14.12
CA GLN A 340 -6.62 -5.70 14.53
C GLN A 340 -8.06 -6.14 14.26
N ILE A 341 -8.28 -6.82 13.15
CA ILE A 341 -9.61 -7.24 12.72
C ILE A 341 -9.98 -8.54 13.43
N PRO A 342 -11.13 -8.59 14.17
CA PRO A 342 -11.53 -9.77 14.91
C PRO A 342 -11.89 -10.94 14.00
N LYS A 343 -11.44 -12.15 14.32
CA LYS A 343 -11.79 -13.37 13.58
C LYS A 343 -13.31 -13.64 13.54
N LYS A 344 -14.06 -13.17 14.53
CA LYS A 344 -15.53 -13.30 14.56
C LYS A 344 -16.25 -12.59 13.41
N TRP A 345 -15.55 -11.74 12.63
CA TRP A 345 -16.10 -11.11 11.43
C TRP A 345 -16.05 -12.03 10.20
N GLU A 346 -15.30 -13.13 10.25
CA GLU A 346 -15.31 -14.14 9.19
C GLU A 346 -16.67 -14.84 9.12
N ASN A 347 -17.33 -14.76 7.96
CA ASN A 347 -18.61 -15.43 7.71
C ASN A 347 -18.70 -15.93 6.27
N LYS A 348 -18.19 -17.14 6.03
CA LYS A 348 -18.17 -17.76 4.69
C LYS A 348 -19.56 -18.03 4.15
N ILE A 349 -20.52 -18.39 5.00
CA ILE A 349 -21.91 -18.65 4.59
C ILE A 349 -22.52 -17.36 4.02
N LEU A 350 -22.28 -16.25 4.70
CA LEU A 350 -22.76 -14.95 4.26
C LEU A 350 -22.06 -14.52 2.95
N ASP A 351 -20.76 -14.75 2.82
CA ASP A 351 -20.02 -14.48 1.58
C ASP A 351 -20.58 -15.27 0.38
N ASP A 352 -20.85 -16.57 0.55
CA ASP A 352 -21.42 -17.40 -0.49
C ASP A 352 -22.85 -16.98 -0.86
N LYS A 353 -23.65 -16.54 0.13
CA LYS A 353 -24.96 -15.93 -0.12
C LYS A 353 -24.84 -14.68 -0.98
N TRP A 354 -23.98 -13.75 -0.58
CA TRP A 354 -23.82 -12.48 -1.31
C TRP A 354 -23.20 -12.64 -2.69
N LYS A 355 -22.32 -13.60 -2.92
CA LYS A 355 -21.82 -13.94 -4.26
C LYS A 355 -22.94 -14.36 -5.22
N GLN A 356 -23.94 -15.08 -4.73
CA GLN A 356 -25.10 -15.45 -5.55
C GLN A 356 -26.03 -14.25 -5.77
N LEU A 357 -26.27 -13.45 -4.73
CA LEU A 357 -27.03 -12.20 -4.85
C LEU A 357 -26.41 -11.23 -5.87
N PHE A 358 -25.08 -11.14 -5.93
CA PHE A 358 -24.38 -10.33 -6.94
C PHE A 358 -24.70 -10.79 -8.36
N LYS A 359 -24.81 -12.09 -8.62
CA LYS A 359 -25.19 -12.59 -9.96
C LYS A 359 -26.58 -12.11 -10.34
N ILE A 360 -27.54 -12.22 -9.42
CA ILE A 360 -28.90 -11.71 -9.63
C ILE A 360 -28.90 -10.21 -9.88
N LYS A 361 -28.08 -9.45 -9.12
CA LYS A 361 -27.95 -8.00 -9.31
C LYS A 361 -27.33 -7.64 -10.65
N GLN A 362 -26.38 -8.40 -11.15
CA GLN A 362 -25.78 -8.19 -12.47
C GLN A 362 -26.83 -8.34 -13.57
N GLU A 363 -27.62 -9.40 -13.55
CA GLU A 363 -28.72 -9.60 -14.52
C GLU A 363 -29.76 -8.47 -14.43
N ALA A 364 -30.10 -8.05 -13.20
CA ALA A 364 -31.01 -6.92 -13.00
C ALA A 364 -30.45 -5.61 -13.57
N ASN A 365 -29.18 -5.35 -13.35
CA ASN A 365 -28.52 -4.16 -13.88
C ASN A 365 -28.51 -4.15 -15.42
N VAL A 366 -28.26 -5.30 -16.07
CA VAL A 366 -28.33 -5.41 -17.54
C VAL A 366 -29.72 -5.05 -18.02
N ALA A 367 -30.78 -5.64 -17.45
CA ALA A 367 -32.15 -5.35 -17.83
C ALA A 367 -32.57 -3.88 -17.60
N ILE A 368 -32.08 -3.27 -16.51
CA ILE A 368 -32.31 -1.85 -16.21
C ILE A 368 -31.58 -0.96 -17.24
N GLU A 369 -30.32 -1.29 -17.60
CA GLU A 369 -29.56 -0.51 -18.58
C GLU A 369 -30.17 -0.61 -20.00
N GLU A 370 -30.73 -1.73 -20.40
CA GLU A 370 -31.49 -1.87 -21.65
C GLU A 370 -32.65 -0.86 -21.70
N LYS A 371 -33.41 -0.71 -20.60
CA LYS A 371 -34.50 0.25 -20.50
C LYS A 371 -34.02 1.71 -20.46
N ARG A 372 -32.84 1.95 -19.91
CA ARG A 372 -32.19 3.27 -19.95
C ARG A 372 -31.70 3.62 -21.34
N ALA A 373 -31.10 2.66 -22.05
CA ALA A 373 -30.62 2.84 -23.42
C ALA A 373 -31.78 3.13 -24.40
N SER A 374 -32.93 2.45 -24.22
CA SER A 374 -34.16 2.73 -24.98
C SER A 374 -34.88 4.03 -24.57
N LYS A 375 -34.35 4.75 -23.53
CA LYS A 375 -34.96 5.97 -22.98
C LYS A 375 -36.37 5.79 -22.39
N GLU A 376 -36.79 4.59 -22.07
CA GLU A 376 -38.04 4.31 -21.37
C GLU A 376 -37.99 4.81 -19.92
N ILE A 377 -36.81 4.74 -19.28
CA ILE A 377 -36.51 5.26 -17.97
C ILE A 377 -35.25 6.14 -18.00
N GLY A 378 -35.17 7.16 -17.16
CA GLY A 378 -34.00 8.04 -17.03
C GLY A 378 -33.01 7.57 -15.95
N SER A 379 -33.49 6.85 -14.95
CA SER A 379 -32.68 6.32 -13.84
C SER A 379 -33.25 5.01 -13.32
N SER A 380 -32.44 4.23 -12.60
CA SER A 380 -32.90 3.00 -11.94
C SER A 380 -34.06 3.22 -10.96
N LEU A 381 -34.09 4.40 -10.31
CA LEU A 381 -35.19 4.79 -9.42
C LEU A 381 -36.52 5.06 -10.14
N GLU A 382 -36.56 5.04 -11.46
CA GLU A 382 -37.78 5.10 -12.25
C GLU A 382 -38.29 3.73 -12.67
N ALA A 383 -37.64 2.66 -12.21
CA ALA A 383 -37.96 1.27 -12.54
C ALA A 383 -38.76 0.56 -11.45
N ASP A 384 -39.70 -0.26 -11.88
CA ASP A 384 -40.31 -1.35 -11.11
C ASP A 384 -39.71 -2.67 -11.59
N LEU A 385 -39.20 -3.47 -10.67
CA LEU A 385 -38.50 -4.71 -10.95
C LEU A 385 -39.37 -5.92 -10.54
N LYS A 386 -39.47 -6.89 -11.45
CA LYS A 386 -40.11 -8.17 -11.18
C LYS A 386 -39.10 -9.28 -11.44
N ILE A 387 -38.78 -10.05 -10.41
CA ILE A 387 -37.78 -11.12 -10.44
C ILE A 387 -38.52 -12.44 -10.32
N THR A 388 -38.57 -13.20 -11.40
CA THR A 388 -39.10 -14.57 -11.41
C THR A 388 -37.94 -15.53 -11.33
N THR A 389 -37.96 -16.47 -10.38
CA THR A 389 -36.80 -17.32 -10.12
C THR A 389 -37.22 -18.67 -9.49
N ASP A 390 -36.30 -19.64 -9.49
CA ASP A 390 -36.44 -20.93 -8.83
C ASP A 390 -36.54 -20.81 -7.28
N ASP A 391 -36.79 -21.93 -6.63
CA ASP A 391 -36.94 -22.00 -5.18
C ASP A 391 -35.70 -21.52 -4.43
N LYS A 392 -34.52 -21.91 -4.90
CA LYS A 392 -33.25 -21.60 -4.27
C LYS A 392 -32.97 -20.07 -4.27
N ASN A 393 -33.10 -19.45 -5.43
CA ASN A 393 -32.91 -18.01 -5.54
C ASN A 393 -34.05 -17.22 -4.87
N PHE A 394 -35.25 -17.78 -4.84
CA PHE A 394 -36.38 -17.18 -4.12
C PHE A 394 -36.12 -17.11 -2.61
N GLU A 395 -35.60 -18.20 -2.01
CA GLU A 395 -35.19 -18.24 -0.61
C GLU A 395 -33.98 -17.32 -0.34
N LEU A 396 -33.01 -17.28 -1.27
CA LEU A 396 -31.82 -16.40 -1.16
C LEU A 396 -32.21 -14.92 -1.04
N LEU A 397 -33.27 -14.50 -1.71
CA LEU A 397 -33.81 -13.14 -1.68
C LEU A 397 -34.73 -12.88 -0.46
N GLU A 398 -34.88 -13.86 0.46
CA GLU A 398 -35.69 -13.68 1.67
C GLU A 398 -35.00 -12.72 2.64
N GLY A 399 -35.79 -11.85 3.29
CA GLY A 399 -35.28 -10.88 4.26
C GLY A 399 -34.53 -9.69 3.67
N ILE A 400 -34.39 -9.61 2.33
CA ILE A 400 -33.72 -8.49 1.65
C ILE A 400 -34.76 -7.47 1.19
N ASP A 401 -34.55 -6.19 1.49
CA ASP A 401 -35.31 -5.10 0.86
C ASP A 401 -34.86 -5.00 -0.61
N LEU A 402 -35.67 -5.61 -1.49
CA LEU A 402 -35.33 -5.73 -2.91
C LEU A 402 -35.26 -4.38 -3.61
N ALA A 403 -36.17 -3.43 -3.28
CA ALA A 403 -36.16 -2.11 -3.86
C ALA A 403 -34.92 -1.31 -3.49
N GLU A 404 -34.41 -1.46 -2.26
CA GLU A 404 -33.16 -0.89 -1.82
C GLU A 404 -31.95 -1.59 -2.50
N TYR A 405 -31.94 -2.92 -2.48
CA TYR A 405 -30.83 -3.71 -3.03
C TYR A 405 -30.60 -3.45 -4.53
N PHE A 406 -31.68 -3.38 -5.31
CA PHE A 406 -31.59 -3.11 -6.75
C PHE A 406 -31.63 -1.62 -7.09
N ILE A 407 -31.79 -0.76 -6.10
CA ILE A 407 -31.85 0.71 -6.25
C ILE A 407 -32.98 1.11 -7.23
N THR A 408 -34.17 0.57 -7.00
CA THR A 408 -35.38 0.82 -7.79
C THR A 408 -36.49 1.41 -6.92
N SER A 409 -37.55 1.93 -7.55
CA SER A 409 -38.72 2.42 -6.79
C SER A 409 -39.46 1.26 -6.15
N LYS A 410 -39.73 0.21 -6.90
CA LYS A 410 -40.39 -1.00 -6.44
C LYS A 410 -39.63 -2.23 -6.95
N ALA A 411 -39.63 -3.30 -6.17
CA ALA A 411 -39.13 -4.60 -6.62
C ALA A 411 -39.90 -5.72 -5.92
N LYS A 412 -40.24 -6.78 -6.69
CA LYS A 412 -40.91 -7.96 -6.17
C LYS A 412 -40.31 -9.24 -6.72
N LYS A 413 -40.30 -10.28 -5.89
CA LYS A 413 -39.89 -11.62 -6.28
C LYS A 413 -41.13 -12.51 -6.51
N ILE A 414 -41.03 -13.39 -7.51
CA ILE A 414 -42.09 -14.37 -7.84
C ILE A 414 -41.44 -15.71 -8.02
N LYS A 415 -42.06 -16.74 -7.47
CA LYS A 415 -41.61 -18.11 -7.61
C LYS A 415 -41.99 -18.64 -8.99
N SER A 416 -41.03 -19.20 -9.73
CA SER A 416 -41.29 -19.80 -11.02
C SER A 416 -42.04 -21.14 -10.88
N LYS A 417 -43.01 -21.36 -11.73
CA LYS A 417 -43.76 -22.66 -11.78
C LYS A 417 -42.97 -23.78 -12.47
N ASN A 418 -41.98 -23.44 -13.30
CA ASN A 418 -41.34 -24.35 -14.24
C ASN A 418 -39.88 -24.69 -13.89
N LYS A 419 -39.38 -24.48 -12.68
CA LYS A 419 -37.94 -24.61 -12.31
C LYS A 419 -36.99 -23.89 -13.28
N GLU A 420 -37.53 -22.90 -14.03
CA GLU A 420 -36.77 -22.16 -15.03
C GLU A 420 -35.95 -21.05 -14.41
N ASP A 421 -34.90 -20.74 -15.13
CA ASP A 421 -33.89 -19.77 -14.90
C ASP A 421 -34.42 -18.39 -14.46
N LEU A 422 -33.55 -17.63 -13.82
CA LEU A 422 -33.77 -16.26 -13.45
C LEU A 422 -34.27 -15.40 -14.59
N LYS A 423 -35.49 -14.85 -14.47
CA LYS A 423 -36.07 -13.92 -15.43
C LYS A 423 -36.32 -12.59 -14.74
N ILE A 424 -35.79 -11.51 -15.32
CA ILE A 424 -35.93 -10.15 -14.81
C ILE A 424 -36.72 -9.32 -15.80
N GLU A 425 -37.83 -8.75 -15.33
CA GLU A 425 -38.69 -7.86 -16.09
C GLU A 425 -38.64 -6.49 -15.48
N VAL A 426 -38.34 -5.49 -16.30
CA VAL A 426 -38.25 -4.07 -15.89
C VAL A 426 -39.34 -3.28 -16.58
N SER A 427 -40.12 -2.52 -15.81
CA SER A 427 -41.11 -1.61 -16.30
C SER A 427 -40.95 -0.22 -15.69
N LYS A 428 -41.46 0.83 -16.34
CA LYS A 428 -41.44 2.17 -15.79
C LYS A 428 -42.39 2.27 -14.62
N SER A 429 -41.93 2.78 -13.48
CA SER A 429 -42.74 3.01 -12.30
C SER A 429 -43.86 4.01 -12.55
N GLN A 430 -45.05 3.71 -12.02
CA GLN A 430 -46.16 4.61 -12.01
C GLN A 430 -46.28 5.29 -10.66
N GLY A 431 -46.78 6.56 -10.66
CA GLY A 431 -47.01 7.35 -9.45
C GLY A 431 -46.29 8.70 -9.44
N THR A 432 -46.06 9.23 -8.25
CA THR A 432 -45.45 10.56 -8.03
C THR A 432 -44.01 10.41 -7.51
N LYS A 433 -43.09 11.14 -8.11
CA LYS A 433 -41.69 11.18 -7.68
C LYS A 433 -41.56 11.95 -6.37
N CYS A 434 -41.00 11.27 -5.35
CA CYS A 434 -40.67 11.94 -4.10
C CYS A 434 -39.51 12.93 -4.30
N PRO A 435 -39.67 14.24 -3.90
CA PRO A 435 -38.63 15.24 -4.12
C PRO A 435 -37.38 15.03 -3.31
N ARG A 436 -37.43 14.18 -2.26
CA ARG A 436 -36.29 13.91 -1.38
C ARG A 436 -35.54 12.61 -1.72
N CYS A 437 -36.21 11.47 -1.76
CA CYS A 437 -35.57 10.18 -2.06
C CYS A 437 -35.61 9.78 -3.54
N TRP A 438 -36.39 10.54 -4.35
CA TRP A 438 -36.55 10.36 -5.81
C TRP A 438 -37.20 9.05 -6.26
N LYS A 439 -37.67 8.22 -5.34
CA LYS A 439 -38.50 7.06 -5.66
C LYS A 439 -39.85 7.48 -6.20
N ILE A 440 -40.38 6.74 -7.15
CA ILE A 440 -41.73 6.94 -7.66
C ILE A 440 -42.68 6.03 -6.90
N LEU A 441 -43.68 6.62 -6.22
CA LEU A 441 -44.59 5.93 -5.32
C LEU A 441 -46.05 6.26 -5.68
N ASP A 442 -46.96 5.34 -5.39
CA ASP A 442 -48.38 5.52 -5.65
C ASP A 442 -48.95 6.62 -4.78
N ASN A 443 -48.46 6.76 -3.55
CA ASN A 443 -48.82 7.77 -2.57
C ASN A 443 -47.61 8.61 -2.14
N LYS A 444 -47.85 9.64 -1.32
CA LYS A 444 -46.78 10.41 -0.72
C LYS A 444 -45.82 9.54 0.06
N CYS A 445 -44.53 9.90 0.06
CA CYS A 445 -43.51 9.14 0.76
C CYS A 445 -43.57 9.41 2.27
N GLU A 446 -44.29 8.59 3.00
CA GLU A 446 -44.52 8.72 4.45
C GLU A 446 -43.20 8.84 5.22
N ARG A 447 -42.15 8.03 4.84
CA ARG A 447 -40.82 8.12 5.43
C ARG A 447 -40.22 9.52 5.33
N CYS A 448 -40.21 10.10 4.13
CA CYS A 448 -39.60 11.40 3.89
C CYS A 448 -40.45 12.54 4.51
N GLU A 449 -41.75 12.43 4.49
CA GLU A 449 -42.67 13.43 5.13
C GLU A 449 -42.48 13.44 6.65
N LYS A 450 -42.38 12.26 7.28
CA LYS A 450 -42.11 12.16 8.72
C LYS A 450 -40.79 12.84 9.09
N VAL A 451 -39.71 12.52 8.40
CA VAL A 451 -38.39 13.09 8.69
C VAL A 451 -38.36 14.61 8.51
N ILE A 452 -39.09 15.16 7.49
CA ILE A 452 -39.17 16.59 7.30
C ILE A 452 -39.93 17.25 8.47
N LYS A 453 -41.03 16.65 8.92
CA LYS A 453 -41.81 17.17 10.06
C LYS A 453 -41.04 17.17 11.37
N ASP A 454 -40.24 16.13 11.59
CA ASP A 454 -39.43 15.99 12.82
C ASP A 454 -38.16 16.90 12.82
N THR A 455 -37.85 17.55 11.68
CA THR A 455 -36.69 18.42 11.52
C THR A 455 -37.03 19.92 11.55
N ILE A 456 -38.30 20.27 11.38
CA ILE A 456 -38.84 21.62 11.51
C ILE A 456 -39.36 21.84 12.94
#